data_91c3eb2cbd1628675eaabe9fba1e8bed
#
_entry.id   91c3eb2cbd1628675eaabe9fba1e8bed
#
_cell.length_a   1.000
_cell.length_b   1.000
_cell.length_c   1.000
_cell.angle_alpha   90.00
_cell.angle_beta   90.00
_cell.angle_gamma   90.00
#
_symmetry.space_group_name_H-M   'P 1'
#
loop_
_entity.id
_entity.type
_entity.pdbx_description
1 polymer ?
#
loop_
_entity_poly.entity_id
_entity_poly.type
_entity_poly.pdbx_seq_one_letter_code
_entity_poly.pdbx_strand_id
1 'polypeptide(L)'
;MADPRTLPRPLSSAGAIVADSGPSLGLPLHYGWPADEQERFERGLGFTYLGEIGVVTVAGPDRLSWLTTLSSQILSDLQPGQSREVLLLDPQGRVTFQFGALDDGAKTWLLTERQFSEDLAQFM
;
A
#
# COMPACT_ATOMS: atom_id res chain seq x y z
N MET A 1 -13.16 -12.47 -7.21
CA MET A 1 -12.04 -11.61 -6.74
C MET A 1 -11.19 -11.31 -7.96
N ALA A 2 -10.96 -10.04 -8.28
CA ALA A 2 -10.11 -9.69 -9.42
C ALA A 2 -8.68 -10.15 -9.12
N ASP A 3 -8.00 -10.74 -10.12
CA ASP A 3 -6.58 -11.09 -10.00
C ASP A 3 -5.81 -9.80 -9.63
N PRO A 4 -5.09 -9.76 -8.51
CA PRO A 4 -4.33 -8.57 -8.09
C PRO A 4 -3.26 -8.15 -9.11
N ARG A 5 -2.98 -9.01 -10.10
CA ARG A 5 -2.05 -8.74 -11.20
C ARG A 5 -2.73 -8.07 -12.41
N THR A 6 -4.05 -7.92 -12.39
CA THR A 6 -4.77 -7.28 -13.50
C THR A 6 -4.83 -5.77 -13.26
N LEU A 7 -4.04 -5.02 -14.01
CA LEU A 7 -4.12 -3.55 -14.01
C LEU A 7 -5.51 -3.09 -14.47
N PRO A 8 -6.03 -2.00 -13.92
CA PRO A 8 -7.20 -1.33 -14.49
C PRO A 8 -7.02 -1.11 -15.98
N ARG A 9 -8.04 -1.43 -16.77
CA ARG A 9 -7.98 -1.35 -18.24
C ARG A 9 -7.41 -0.03 -18.80
N PRO A 10 -7.71 1.17 -18.24
CA PRO A 10 -7.11 2.41 -18.72
C PRO A 10 -5.58 2.43 -18.62
N LEU A 11 -5.00 1.76 -17.64
CA LEU A 11 -3.56 1.72 -17.42
C LEU A 11 -2.87 0.66 -18.29
N SER A 12 -3.55 -0.41 -18.67
CA SER A 12 -3.01 -1.48 -19.52
C SER A 12 -3.15 -1.21 -21.02
N SER A 13 -4.09 -0.33 -21.43
CA SER A 13 -4.41 -0.09 -22.85
C SER A 13 -3.62 1.04 -23.51
N ALA A 14 -2.81 1.80 -22.77
CA ALA A 14 -2.15 3.00 -23.26
C ALA A 14 -0.70 2.77 -23.76
N GLY A 15 -0.37 1.56 -24.18
CA GLY A 15 1.00 1.24 -24.64
C GLY A 15 2.02 1.13 -23.49
N ALA A 16 1.57 0.73 -22.31
CA ALA A 16 2.42 0.57 -21.15
C ALA A 16 3.51 -0.47 -21.38
N ILE A 17 4.71 -0.13 -21.03
CA ILE A 17 5.81 -1.08 -20.85
C ILE A 17 5.74 -1.57 -19.40
N VAL A 18 5.54 -2.85 -19.26
CA VAL A 18 5.22 -3.51 -17.98
C VAL A 18 6.45 -4.25 -17.47
N ALA A 19 6.69 -4.22 -16.16
CA ALA A 19 7.75 -5.00 -15.53
C ALA A 19 7.48 -6.51 -15.70
N ASP A 20 8.49 -7.24 -16.13
CA ASP A 20 8.47 -8.70 -16.35
C ASP A 20 9.00 -9.51 -15.15
N SER A 21 9.56 -8.82 -14.16
CA SER A 21 10.20 -9.44 -13.01
C SER A 21 10.25 -8.51 -11.80
N GLY A 22 10.61 -9.06 -10.63
CA GLY A 22 10.80 -8.31 -9.39
C GLY A 22 9.52 -7.86 -8.70
N PRO A 23 9.63 -6.97 -7.69
CA PRO A 23 8.50 -6.50 -6.89
C PRO A 23 7.40 -5.81 -7.71
N SER A 24 7.79 -5.17 -8.81
CA SER A 24 6.89 -4.44 -9.71
C SER A 24 6.29 -5.32 -10.82
N LEU A 25 6.45 -6.67 -10.76
CA LEU A 25 5.93 -7.58 -11.78
C LEU A 25 4.48 -7.28 -12.14
N GLY A 26 4.24 -7.05 -13.43
CA GLY A 26 2.92 -6.74 -13.97
C GLY A 26 2.48 -5.29 -13.80
N LEU A 27 3.32 -4.41 -13.24
CA LEU A 27 3.04 -2.98 -13.12
C LEU A 27 3.68 -2.19 -14.27
N PRO A 28 3.08 -1.06 -14.69
CA PRO A 28 3.64 -0.22 -15.73
C PRO A 28 4.90 0.48 -15.22
N LEU A 29 5.96 0.42 -16.02
CA LEU A 29 7.19 1.16 -15.82
C LEU A 29 7.12 2.55 -16.48
N HIS A 30 6.54 2.60 -17.67
CA HIS A 30 6.30 3.83 -18.43
C HIS A 30 5.32 3.55 -19.58
N TYR A 31 4.85 4.61 -20.27
CA TYR A 31 3.87 4.55 -21.36
C TYR A 31 4.48 4.94 -22.71
N GLY A 32 5.79 4.74 -22.88
CA GLY A 32 6.51 4.92 -24.14
C GLY A 32 7.61 5.96 -24.07
N TRP A 33 7.38 7.11 -23.46
CA TRP A 33 8.32 8.24 -23.42
C TRP A 33 8.57 8.73 -22.00
N PRO A 34 9.46 8.06 -21.23
CA PRO A 34 9.65 8.36 -19.80
C PRO A 34 10.00 9.83 -19.49
N ALA A 35 10.79 10.48 -20.35
CA ALA A 35 11.17 11.88 -20.14
C ALA A 35 9.97 12.84 -20.25
N ASP A 36 9.11 12.63 -21.25
CA ASP A 36 7.89 13.43 -21.43
C ASP A 36 6.87 13.17 -20.30
N GLU A 37 6.79 11.92 -19.84
CA GLU A 37 5.92 11.54 -18.73
C GLU A 37 6.35 12.22 -17.44
N GLN A 38 7.65 12.26 -17.16
CA GLN A 38 8.21 12.96 -16.02
C GLN A 38 7.95 14.47 -16.09
N GLU A 39 8.19 15.11 -17.23
CA GLU A 39 7.92 16.54 -17.41
C GLU A 39 6.44 16.86 -17.18
N ARG A 40 5.54 16.06 -17.73
CA ARG A 40 4.09 16.23 -17.50
C ARG A 40 3.71 16.06 -16.05
N PHE A 41 4.30 15.08 -15.37
CA PHE A 41 4.07 14.84 -13.95
C PHE A 41 4.52 16.03 -13.09
N GLU A 42 5.73 16.55 -13.33
CA GLU A 42 6.27 17.74 -12.64
C GLU A 42 5.41 18.98 -12.85
N ARG A 43 4.76 19.10 -14.00
CA ARG A 43 3.82 20.19 -14.33
C ARG A 43 2.41 19.96 -13.79
N GLY A 44 2.16 18.89 -13.06
CA GLY A 44 0.82 18.55 -12.55
C GLY A 44 -0.18 18.10 -13.62
N LEU A 45 0.30 17.70 -14.80
CA LEU A 45 -0.52 17.25 -15.93
C LEU A 45 -0.58 15.73 -16.06
N GLY A 46 -0.07 15.00 -15.07
CA GLY A 46 -0.03 13.54 -15.06
C GLY A 46 -0.43 12.96 -13.72
N PHE A 47 -0.68 11.66 -13.73
CA PHE A 47 -0.87 10.86 -12.52
C PHE A 47 -0.13 9.54 -12.68
N THR A 48 0.21 8.92 -11.56
CA THR A 48 0.83 7.59 -11.55
C THR A 48 -0.02 6.60 -10.77
N TYR A 49 0.05 5.34 -11.19
CA TYR A 49 -0.60 4.24 -10.48
C TYR A 49 0.38 3.64 -9.46
N LEU A 50 0.05 3.77 -8.18
CA LEU A 50 0.86 3.23 -7.08
C LEU A 50 0.54 1.75 -6.84
N GLY A 51 0.63 0.93 -7.87
CA GLY A 51 0.30 -0.50 -7.81
C GLY A 51 1.26 -1.35 -6.98
N GLU A 52 2.39 -0.78 -6.58
CA GLU A 52 3.36 -1.39 -5.65
C GLU A 52 2.89 -1.34 -4.20
N ILE A 53 1.87 -0.52 -3.91
CA ILE A 53 1.28 -0.43 -2.58
C ILE A 53 0.12 -1.42 -2.48
N GLY A 54 0.25 -2.33 -1.52
CA GLY A 54 -0.83 -3.21 -1.08
C GLY A 54 -1.63 -2.56 0.04
N VAL A 55 -2.92 -2.85 0.09
CA VAL A 55 -3.84 -2.30 1.08
C VAL A 55 -4.53 -3.44 1.83
N VAL A 56 -4.42 -3.42 3.15
CA VAL A 56 -5.16 -4.30 4.06
C VAL A 56 -6.06 -3.44 4.94
N THR A 57 -7.28 -3.86 5.20
CA THR A 57 -8.19 -3.10 6.07
C THR A 57 -8.54 -3.88 7.32
N VAL A 58 -8.54 -3.18 8.46
CA VAL A 58 -8.97 -3.70 9.75
C VAL A 58 -10.21 -2.93 10.19
N ALA A 59 -11.30 -3.64 10.47
CA ALA A 59 -12.57 -3.08 10.91
C ALA A 59 -12.95 -3.59 12.31
N GLY A 60 -13.77 -2.84 13.00
CA GLY A 60 -14.28 -3.18 14.33
C GLY A 60 -14.06 -2.05 15.33
N PRO A 61 -14.82 -2.03 16.42
CA PRO A 61 -14.76 -0.97 17.42
C PRO A 61 -13.39 -0.95 18.15
N ASP A 62 -12.78 -2.12 18.34
CA ASP A 62 -11.51 -2.27 19.08
C ASP A 62 -10.27 -2.28 18.20
N ARG A 63 -10.40 -1.99 16.89
CA ARG A 63 -9.30 -2.08 15.91
C ARG A 63 -8.04 -1.32 16.31
N LEU A 64 -8.19 -0.10 16.82
CA LEU A 64 -7.06 0.75 17.18
C LEU A 64 -6.36 0.28 18.47
N SER A 65 -7.13 -0.14 19.47
CA SER A 65 -6.57 -0.70 20.70
C SER A 65 -5.89 -2.04 20.42
N TRP A 66 -6.50 -2.88 19.58
CA TRP A 66 -5.92 -4.16 19.17
C TRP A 66 -4.61 -3.97 18.38
N LEU A 67 -4.60 -3.09 17.39
CA LEU A 67 -3.38 -2.75 16.64
C LEU A 67 -2.29 -2.17 17.54
N THR A 68 -2.65 -1.39 18.57
CA THR A 68 -1.69 -0.88 19.56
C THR A 68 -0.99 -2.02 20.30
N THR A 69 -1.70 -3.10 20.64
CA THR A 69 -1.10 -4.24 21.36
C THR A 69 -0.14 -5.06 20.50
N LEU A 70 -0.32 -5.05 19.19
CA LEU A 70 0.50 -5.81 18.23
C LEU A 70 1.72 -5.04 17.74
N SER A 71 1.72 -3.72 17.82
CA SER A 71 2.66 -2.88 17.11
C SER A 71 3.61 -2.11 18.03
N SER A 72 4.63 -1.53 17.41
CA SER A 72 5.59 -0.65 18.09
C SER A 72 5.05 0.75 18.37
N GLN A 73 3.79 1.04 17.99
CA GLN A 73 3.20 2.37 18.07
C GLN A 73 1.89 2.36 18.85
N ILE A 74 1.61 3.45 19.54
CA ILE A 74 0.28 3.70 20.11
C ILE A 74 -0.63 4.20 18.99
N LEU A 75 -1.68 3.46 18.68
CA LEU A 75 -2.65 3.79 17.64
C LEU A 75 -4.02 4.14 18.23
N SER A 76 -4.25 3.84 19.51
CA SER A 76 -5.52 4.09 20.20
C SER A 76 -5.91 5.57 20.27
N ASP A 77 -4.97 6.49 20.08
CA ASP A 77 -5.18 7.94 20.02
C ASP A 77 -5.35 8.50 18.59
N LEU A 78 -5.27 7.64 17.56
CA LEU A 78 -5.34 8.04 16.16
C LEU A 78 -6.73 8.59 15.83
N GLN A 79 -6.78 9.80 15.32
CA GLN A 79 -8.04 10.44 14.92
C GLN A 79 -8.33 10.16 13.44
N PRO A 80 -9.61 10.21 13.03
CA PRO A 80 -9.98 10.07 11.63
C PRO A 80 -9.19 11.01 10.71
N GLY A 81 -8.60 10.45 9.65
CA GLY A 81 -7.73 11.18 8.71
C GLY A 81 -6.26 11.28 9.12
N GLN A 82 -5.92 10.81 10.32
CA GLN A 82 -4.51 10.74 10.75
C GLN A 82 -3.88 9.42 10.33
N SER A 83 -2.56 9.46 10.07
CA SER A 83 -1.75 8.31 9.74
C SER A 83 -0.53 8.20 10.65
N ARG A 84 -0.02 6.98 10.81
CA ARG A 84 1.19 6.69 11.56
C ARG A 84 1.92 5.52 10.92
N GLU A 85 3.26 5.61 10.87
CA GLU A 85 4.08 4.47 10.45
C GLU A 85 4.19 3.47 11.59
N VAL A 86 4.07 2.18 11.26
CA VAL A 86 3.94 1.08 12.21
C VAL A 86 4.88 -0.05 11.85
N LEU A 87 5.53 -0.60 12.86
CA LEU A 87 6.35 -1.81 12.77
C LEU A 87 5.71 -2.91 13.62
N LEU A 88 5.61 -4.11 13.06
CA LEU A 88 5.37 -5.33 13.82
C LEU A 88 6.71 -6.04 14.03
N LEU A 89 6.96 -6.44 15.25
CA LEU A 89 8.21 -7.06 15.64
C LEU A 89 7.97 -8.52 16.08
N ASP A 90 8.92 -9.38 15.80
CA ASP A 90 8.95 -10.71 16.39
C ASP A 90 9.42 -10.66 17.87
N PRO A 91 9.34 -11.78 18.63
CA PRO A 91 9.80 -11.83 20.01
C PRO A 91 11.29 -11.50 20.21
N GLN A 92 12.10 -11.54 19.14
CA GLN A 92 13.50 -11.17 19.13
C GLN A 92 13.75 -9.70 18.76
N GLY A 93 12.67 -8.93 18.51
CA GLY A 93 12.74 -7.52 18.17
C GLY A 93 13.06 -7.23 16.70
N ARG A 94 12.95 -8.23 15.82
CA ARG A 94 13.16 -8.05 14.37
C ARG A 94 11.85 -7.64 13.72
N VAL A 95 11.94 -6.73 12.75
CA VAL A 95 10.78 -6.28 11.98
C VAL A 95 10.23 -7.43 11.12
N THR A 96 8.97 -7.78 11.33
CA THR A 96 8.24 -8.75 10.51
C THR A 96 7.40 -8.07 9.45
N PHE A 97 6.75 -6.94 9.79
CA PHE A 97 5.98 -6.12 8.85
C PHE A 97 6.21 -4.63 9.14
N GLN A 98 6.17 -3.84 8.06
CA GLN A 98 6.15 -2.39 8.10
C GLN A 98 4.98 -1.90 7.26
N PHE A 99 4.20 -0.96 7.78
CA PHE A 99 3.09 -0.37 7.07
C PHE A 99 2.72 1.02 7.61
N GLY A 100 2.11 1.83 6.76
CA GLY A 100 1.42 3.04 7.18
C GLY A 100 0.00 2.69 7.62
N ALA A 101 -0.43 3.10 8.81
CA ALA A 101 -1.80 2.97 9.28
C ALA A 101 -2.52 4.30 9.16
N LEU A 102 -3.65 4.34 8.43
CA LEU A 102 -4.55 5.48 8.29
C LEU A 102 -5.92 5.08 8.81
N ASP A 103 -6.47 5.79 9.78
CA ASP A 103 -7.84 5.56 10.25
C ASP A 103 -8.82 6.55 9.61
N ASP A 104 -9.99 6.07 9.18
CA ASP A 104 -11.07 6.88 8.60
C ASP A 104 -12.27 7.08 9.55
N GLY A 105 -12.16 6.57 10.77
CA GLY A 105 -13.22 6.58 11.78
C GLY A 105 -14.07 5.29 11.78
N ALA A 106 -14.06 4.51 10.70
CA ALA A 106 -14.79 3.25 10.58
C ALA A 106 -13.85 2.05 10.41
N LYS A 107 -12.75 2.26 9.68
CA LYS A 107 -11.73 1.26 9.38
C LYS A 107 -10.35 1.87 9.51
N THR A 108 -9.37 1.03 9.78
CA THR A 108 -7.96 1.35 9.65
C THR A 108 -7.43 0.72 8.36
N TRP A 109 -6.82 1.54 7.52
CA TRP A 109 -6.21 1.16 6.26
C TRP A 109 -4.72 0.99 6.49
N LEU A 110 -4.20 -0.21 6.22
CA LEU A 110 -2.80 -0.55 6.35
C LEU A 110 -2.18 -0.56 4.96
N LEU A 111 -1.25 0.35 4.71
CA LEU A 111 -0.55 0.52 3.44
C LEU A 111 0.84 -0.09 3.57
N THR A 112 1.10 -1.15 2.82
CA THR A 112 2.39 -1.86 2.81
C THR A 112 2.86 -2.09 1.37
N GLU A 113 4.02 -2.67 1.18
CA GLU A 113 4.40 -3.15 -0.15
C GLU A 113 3.46 -4.28 -0.59
N ARG A 114 3.04 -4.24 -1.86
CA ARG A 114 2.07 -5.18 -2.43
C ARG A 114 2.43 -6.65 -2.17
N GLN A 115 3.71 -6.98 -2.26
CA GLN A 115 4.20 -8.35 -2.07
C GLN A 115 3.95 -8.90 -0.67
N PHE A 116 3.83 -8.04 0.35
CA PHE A 116 3.60 -8.43 1.74
C PHE A 116 2.14 -8.28 2.18
N SER A 117 1.26 -7.75 1.33
CA SER A 117 -0.13 -7.45 1.73
C SER A 117 -0.95 -8.70 2.06
N GLU A 118 -0.74 -9.80 1.34
CA GLU A 118 -1.43 -11.05 1.60
C GLU A 118 -0.97 -11.69 2.93
N ASP A 119 0.34 -11.74 3.16
CA ASP A 119 0.92 -12.26 4.40
C ASP A 119 0.50 -11.40 5.60
N LEU A 120 0.48 -10.06 5.44
CA LEU A 120 -0.02 -9.16 6.47
C LEU A 120 -1.51 -9.40 6.75
N ALA A 121 -2.34 -9.58 5.73
CA ALA A 121 -3.76 -9.86 5.89
C ALA A 121 -4.03 -11.19 6.59
N GLN A 122 -3.20 -12.21 6.34
CA GLN A 122 -3.29 -13.50 7.02
C GLN A 122 -2.82 -13.44 8.49
N PHE A 123 -1.87 -12.55 8.78
CA PHE A 123 -1.37 -12.34 10.14
C PHE A 123 -2.41 -11.61 11.01
N MET A 124 -3.21 -10.69 10.43
CA MET A 124 -4.26 -9.92 11.11
C MET A 124 -5.50 -10.74 11.39
#